data_e8e8fcb8b7621767b9e9b44ec9cabc62
#
_entry.id   e8e8fcb8b7621767b9e9b44ec9cabc62
#
_cell.length_a   1.000
_cell.length_b   1.000
_cell.length_c   1.000
_cell.angle_alpha   90.00
_cell.angle_beta   90.00
_cell.angle_gamma   90.00
#
_symmetry.space_group_name_H-M   'P 1'
#
loop_
_entity.id
_entity.type
_entity.pdbx_description
1 polymer ?
#
loop_
_entity_poly.entity_id
_entity_poly.type
_entity_poly.pdbx_seq_one_letter_code
_entity_poly.pdbx_strand_id
1 'polypeptide(L)'
;ESPTRPWFLLISQHHDPIAVIPSIGETALKKTWIKKIYTWPSPQPEDEGISVLTETIKNILHNRGNIGCEIGKESQLRMSINDYDKLKTNLSNFKFIDASKIIWEIRMIKSKIEIEKIKKIISIASNVFDNLHKHIKLNMTEIEICNFFKRELLSNGADHTLYMSCASGNGGYDQIICDPSEK
;
A
#
# COMPACT_ATOMS: atom_id res chain seq x y z
N GLU A 1 6.91 -2.08 -4.47
CA GLU A 1 6.99 -2.18 -2.99
C GLU A 1 7.49 -3.54 -2.57
N SER A 2 8.42 -3.59 -1.62
CA SER A 2 8.71 -4.83 -0.92
C SER A 2 7.68 -4.99 0.21
N PRO A 3 6.84 -6.02 0.22
CA PRO A 3 5.85 -6.19 1.28
C PRO A 3 6.47 -6.52 2.63
N THR A 4 7.75 -6.90 2.66
CA THR A 4 8.44 -7.43 3.83
C THR A 4 9.50 -6.49 4.41
N ARG A 5 9.86 -5.40 3.70
CA ARG A 5 10.90 -4.45 4.14
C ARG A 5 10.34 -3.04 4.18
N PRO A 6 10.64 -2.25 5.21
CA PRO A 6 10.14 -0.89 5.30
C PRO A 6 10.78 0.02 4.22
N TRP A 7 9.99 0.91 3.70
CA TRP A 7 10.44 2.01 2.84
C TRP A 7 9.97 3.31 3.47
N PHE A 8 10.89 4.17 3.80
CA PHE A 8 10.59 5.43 4.45
C PHE A 8 10.70 6.58 3.46
N LEU A 9 9.73 7.47 3.47
CA LEU A 9 9.74 8.73 2.74
C LEU A 9 9.64 9.87 3.76
N LEU A 10 10.69 10.65 3.88
CA LEU A 10 10.74 11.84 4.72
C LEU A 10 10.34 13.06 3.91
N ILE A 11 9.31 13.76 4.36
CA ILE A 11 8.81 14.99 3.75
C ILE A 11 8.92 16.10 4.78
N SER A 12 9.63 17.17 4.46
CA SER A 12 9.76 18.35 5.31
C SER A 12 9.33 19.61 4.56
N GLN A 13 9.06 20.69 5.28
CA GLN A 13 8.69 21.97 4.68
C GLN A 13 9.86 22.68 3.99
N HIS A 14 11.10 22.32 4.34
CA HIS A 14 12.29 23.09 3.94
C HIS A 14 13.31 22.31 3.14
N HIS A 15 13.08 21.03 2.94
CA HIS A 15 13.99 20.12 2.20
C HIS A 15 13.24 19.31 1.17
N ASP A 16 13.93 18.98 0.09
CA ASP A 16 13.42 18.02 -0.87
C ASP A 16 13.14 16.68 -0.19
N PRO A 17 12.13 15.95 -0.64
CA PRO A 17 11.82 14.62 -0.11
C PRO A 17 13.02 13.68 -0.16
N ILE A 18 13.20 12.93 0.93
CA ILE A 18 14.30 11.97 1.10
C ILE A 18 13.71 10.59 1.30
N ALA A 19 14.16 9.64 0.51
CA ALA A 19 13.82 8.24 0.71
C ALA A 19 14.93 7.51 1.47
N VAL A 20 14.53 6.67 2.42
CA VAL A 20 15.41 5.72 3.12
C VAL A 20 14.83 4.34 2.87
N ILE A 21 15.52 3.53 2.07
CA ILE A 21 14.98 2.29 1.52
C ILE A 21 16.02 1.16 1.49
N PRO A 22 15.61 -0.12 1.42
CA PRO A 22 16.56 -1.21 1.19
C PRO A 22 17.24 -1.05 -0.18
N SER A 23 18.53 -1.42 -0.25
CA SER A 23 19.37 -1.27 -1.45
C SER A 23 18.78 -1.92 -2.71
N ILE A 24 18.02 -2.99 -2.56
CA ILE A 24 17.30 -3.66 -3.67
C ILE A 24 16.28 -2.77 -4.38
N GLY A 25 15.76 -1.74 -3.69
CA GLY A 25 14.76 -0.81 -4.24
C GLY A 25 15.36 0.42 -4.95
N GLU A 26 16.66 0.64 -4.83
CA GLU A 26 17.31 1.87 -5.26
C GLU A 26 17.14 2.16 -6.78
N THR A 27 17.36 1.14 -7.61
CA THR A 27 17.25 1.27 -9.08
C THR A 27 15.83 1.65 -9.51
N ALA A 28 14.82 1.10 -8.86
CA ALA A 28 13.43 1.43 -9.16
C ALA A 28 13.10 2.86 -8.73
N LEU A 29 13.54 3.27 -7.55
CA LEU A 29 13.23 4.60 -7.02
C LEU A 29 13.97 5.72 -7.77
N LYS A 30 15.19 5.49 -8.26
CA LYS A 30 15.95 6.43 -9.11
C LYS A 30 15.21 6.84 -10.40
N LYS A 31 14.24 6.02 -10.85
CA LYS A 31 13.39 6.34 -12.01
C LYS A 31 12.25 7.30 -11.68
N THR A 32 12.09 7.65 -10.41
CA THR A 32 11.05 8.57 -9.94
C THR A 32 11.55 10.00 -9.80
N TRP A 33 10.69 10.87 -9.35
CA TRP A 33 11.02 12.27 -9.04
C TRP A 33 11.86 12.46 -7.77
N ILE A 34 11.98 11.44 -6.90
CA ILE A 34 12.77 11.48 -5.67
C ILE A 34 14.25 11.43 -6.01
N LYS A 35 15.01 12.45 -5.58
CA LYS A 35 16.44 12.59 -5.93
C LYS A 35 17.37 12.19 -4.78
N LYS A 36 16.93 12.40 -3.53
CA LYS A 36 17.73 12.04 -2.34
C LYS A 36 17.32 10.66 -1.85
N ILE A 37 18.19 9.69 -2.01
CA ILE A 37 17.93 8.29 -1.66
C ILE A 37 19.09 7.79 -0.80
N TYR A 38 18.79 7.35 0.41
CA TYR A 38 19.70 6.63 1.29
C TYR A 38 19.29 5.17 1.34
N THR A 39 20.27 4.28 1.38
CA THR A 39 19.99 2.84 1.38
C THR A 39 20.72 2.13 2.49
N TRP A 40 20.17 0.99 2.90
CA TRP A 40 20.85 0.02 3.74
C TRP A 40 20.95 -1.34 3.06
N PRO A 41 21.95 -2.19 3.40
CA PRO A 41 22.03 -3.57 2.88
C PRO A 41 20.78 -4.36 3.31
N SER A 42 20.16 -5.07 2.41
CA SER A 42 18.98 -5.90 2.71
C SER A 42 19.21 -7.33 2.17
N PRO A 43 18.94 -8.37 2.97
CA PRO A 43 18.36 -8.36 4.32
C PRO A 43 19.36 -7.95 5.41
N GLN A 44 18.88 -7.24 6.45
CA GLN A 44 19.63 -6.89 7.64
C GLN A 44 18.72 -6.96 8.87
N PRO A 45 18.43 -8.16 9.40
CA PRO A 45 17.43 -8.36 10.46
C PRO A 45 17.67 -7.55 11.74
N GLU A 46 18.91 -7.25 12.08
CA GLU A 46 19.29 -6.48 13.26
C GLU A 46 18.95 -4.98 13.13
N ASP A 47 18.90 -4.47 11.88
CA ASP A 47 18.64 -3.07 11.62
C ASP A 47 18.07 -2.84 10.21
N GLU A 48 16.80 -2.98 10.05
CA GLU A 48 16.08 -2.75 8.79
C GLU A 48 15.98 -1.25 8.46
N GLY A 49 17.13 -0.57 8.49
CA GLY A 49 17.28 0.83 8.08
C GLY A 49 16.96 1.86 9.18
N ILE A 50 16.73 1.44 10.43
CA ILE A 50 16.37 2.35 11.53
C ILE A 50 17.54 3.28 11.88
N SER A 51 18.77 2.81 11.83
CA SER A 51 19.96 3.67 12.07
C SER A 51 20.09 4.73 10.97
N VAL A 52 19.98 4.35 9.70
CA VAL A 52 20.04 5.28 8.56
C VAL A 52 18.90 6.30 8.62
N LEU A 53 17.69 5.85 8.96
CA LEU A 53 16.52 6.73 9.15
C LEU A 53 16.75 7.73 10.29
N THR A 54 17.29 7.24 11.42
CA THR A 54 17.61 8.06 12.61
C THR A 54 18.58 9.18 12.26
N GLU A 55 19.70 8.84 11.61
CA GLU A 55 20.72 9.82 11.20
C GLU A 55 20.15 10.84 10.20
N THR A 56 19.38 10.36 9.24
CA THR A 56 18.73 11.23 8.25
C THR A 56 17.80 12.24 8.92
N ILE A 57 16.98 11.81 9.88
CA ILE A 57 16.08 12.70 10.63
C ILE A 57 16.87 13.73 11.44
N LYS A 58 17.92 13.31 12.15
CA LYS A 58 18.78 14.24 12.93
C LYS A 58 19.42 15.30 12.06
N ASN A 59 19.86 14.94 10.87
CA ASN A 59 20.46 15.88 9.92
C ASN A 59 19.46 16.91 9.39
N ILE A 60 18.17 16.52 9.23
CA ILE A 60 17.11 17.42 8.75
C ILE A 60 16.64 18.37 9.88
N LEU A 61 16.44 17.86 11.09
CA LEU A 61 15.74 18.55 12.17
C LEU A 61 16.66 19.12 13.26
N HIS A 62 17.98 19.05 13.09
CA HIS A 62 18.96 19.63 14.03
C HIS A 62 18.66 19.36 15.52
N ASN A 63 18.42 18.10 15.86
CA ASN A 63 18.25 17.57 17.21
C ASN A 63 16.94 17.86 17.97
N ARG A 64 15.94 18.51 17.37
CA ARG A 64 14.60 18.66 17.97
C ARG A 64 13.53 18.92 16.92
N GLY A 65 12.31 18.56 17.20
CA GLY A 65 11.18 18.82 16.33
C GLY A 65 10.05 17.81 16.48
N ASN A 66 9.04 17.99 15.67
CA ASN A 66 7.92 17.07 15.57
C ASN A 66 8.11 16.13 14.36
N ILE A 67 7.86 14.85 14.57
CA ILE A 67 7.88 13.83 13.53
C ILE A 67 6.45 13.29 13.39
N GLY A 68 5.82 13.58 12.26
CA GLY A 68 4.51 13.05 11.93
C GLY A 68 4.62 11.62 11.39
N CYS A 69 3.84 10.70 11.93
CA CYS A 69 3.77 9.31 11.50
C CYS A 69 2.31 8.88 11.31
N GLU A 70 2.09 7.90 10.43
CA GLU A 70 0.76 7.30 10.24
C GLU A 70 0.49 6.26 11.33
N ILE A 71 0.22 6.71 12.55
CA ILE A 71 -0.02 5.89 13.75
C ILE A 71 -1.46 5.94 14.27
N GLY A 72 -2.34 6.61 13.55
CA GLY A 72 -3.75 6.77 13.90
C GLY A 72 -4.62 5.60 13.43
N LYS A 73 -5.94 5.77 13.63
CA LYS A 73 -6.93 4.78 13.20
C LYS A 73 -6.87 4.55 11.69
N GLU A 74 -7.06 3.30 11.28
CA GLU A 74 -7.08 2.88 9.87
C GLU A 74 -5.80 3.22 9.08
N SER A 75 -4.70 3.43 9.81
CA SER A 75 -3.37 3.67 9.25
C SER A 75 -2.46 2.48 9.48
N GLN A 76 -1.45 2.35 8.64
CA GLN A 76 -0.46 1.28 8.76
C GLN A 76 0.95 1.87 8.73
N LEU A 77 1.64 1.84 9.86
CA LEU A 77 3.00 2.34 9.97
C LEU A 77 4.02 1.53 9.13
N ARG A 78 3.70 0.29 8.80
CA ARG A 78 4.53 -0.62 7.99
C ARG A 78 5.97 -0.81 8.50
N MET A 79 6.15 -0.78 9.80
CA MET A 79 7.35 -1.23 10.50
C MET A 79 6.96 -2.04 11.73
N SER A 80 7.88 -2.82 12.27
CA SER A 80 7.63 -3.55 13.52
C SER A 80 7.49 -2.58 14.69
N ILE A 81 6.77 -2.98 15.74
CA ILE A 81 6.65 -2.19 16.97
C ILE A 81 8.04 -2.00 17.61
N ASN A 82 8.87 -3.04 17.59
CA ASN A 82 10.24 -2.97 18.12
C ASN A 82 11.08 -1.92 17.38
N ASP A 83 10.99 -1.85 16.05
CA ASP A 83 11.70 -0.86 15.25
C ASP A 83 11.19 0.55 15.53
N TYR A 84 9.88 0.71 15.69
CA TYR A 84 9.29 1.99 16.06
C TYR A 84 9.75 2.46 17.45
N ASP A 85 9.81 1.56 18.43
CA ASP A 85 10.30 1.88 19.77
C ASP A 85 11.81 2.18 19.77
N LYS A 86 12.60 1.44 18.99
CA LYS A 86 14.02 1.72 18.76
C LYS A 86 14.20 3.11 18.13
N LEU A 87 13.41 3.45 17.14
CA LEU A 87 13.43 4.76 16.49
C LEU A 87 13.10 5.89 17.49
N LYS A 88 12.06 5.75 18.30
CA LYS A 88 11.71 6.71 19.36
C LYS A 88 12.82 6.86 20.40
N THR A 89 13.42 5.79 20.79
CA THR A 89 14.54 5.79 21.75
C THR A 89 15.74 6.56 21.18
N ASN A 90 16.12 6.29 19.93
CA ASN A 90 17.21 6.96 19.24
C ASN A 90 16.94 8.45 18.97
N LEU A 91 15.66 8.85 18.93
CA LEU A 91 15.16 10.19 18.66
C LEU A 91 14.42 10.75 19.88
N SER A 92 14.90 10.50 21.09
CA SER A 92 14.24 10.89 22.36
C SER A 92 13.99 12.40 22.51
N ASN A 93 14.74 13.24 21.83
CA ASN A 93 14.57 14.70 21.80
C ASN A 93 13.48 15.17 20.81
N PHE A 94 12.87 14.23 20.08
CA PHE A 94 11.84 14.53 19.10
C PHE A 94 10.47 14.09 19.61
N LYS A 95 9.43 14.83 19.23
CA LYS A 95 8.06 14.46 19.54
C LYS A 95 7.42 13.76 18.36
N PHE A 96 7.05 12.50 18.55
CA PHE A 96 6.26 11.75 17.57
C PHE A 96 4.77 12.11 17.71
N ILE A 97 4.15 12.48 16.60
CA ILE A 97 2.74 12.87 16.54
C ILE A 97 2.02 12.10 15.44
N ASP A 98 0.72 11.91 15.62
CA ASP A 98 -0.12 11.31 14.59
C ASP A 98 -0.36 12.28 13.43
N ALA A 99 0.07 11.89 12.23
CA ALA A 99 -0.12 12.63 10.99
C ALA A 99 -1.13 11.94 10.05
N SER A 100 -1.81 10.89 10.49
CA SER A 100 -2.73 10.12 9.65
C SER A 100 -3.82 10.99 9.04
N LYS A 101 -4.34 11.98 9.78
CA LYS A 101 -5.35 12.91 9.28
C LYS A 101 -4.86 13.70 8.06
N ILE A 102 -3.62 14.16 8.05
CA ILE A 102 -3.03 14.91 6.93
C ILE A 102 -3.01 14.03 5.67
N ILE A 103 -2.55 12.79 5.82
CA ILE A 103 -2.49 11.84 4.71
C ILE A 103 -3.90 11.51 4.20
N TRP A 104 -4.85 11.32 5.11
CA TRP A 104 -6.25 11.09 4.74
C TRP A 104 -6.85 12.28 3.97
N GLU A 105 -6.66 13.51 4.41
CA GLU A 105 -7.18 14.71 3.75
C GLU A 105 -6.62 14.83 2.33
N ILE A 106 -5.33 14.59 2.12
CA ILE A 106 -4.71 14.58 0.79
C ILE A 106 -5.28 13.46 -0.08
N ARG A 107 -5.44 12.25 0.44
CA ARG A 107 -5.93 11.08 -0.30
C ARG A 107 -7.42 11.12 -0.61
N MET A 108 -8.24 11.80 0.20
CA MET A 108 -9.67 11.93 -0.05
C MET A 108 -9.98 12.74 -1.30
N ILE A 109 -9.20 13.78 -1.60
CA ILE A 109 -9.40 14.64 -2.75
C ILE A 109 -8.53 14.13 -3.90
N LYS A 110 -9.16 13.51 -4.90
CA LYS A 110 -8.46 12.92 -6.05
C LYS A 110 -8.14 13.98 -7.10
N SER A 111 -6.95 13.92 -7.65
CA SER A 111 -6.57 14.71 -8.83
C SER A 111 -7.34 14.25 -10.09
N LYS A 112 -7.34 15.06 -11.13
CA LYS A 112 -7.97 14.69 -12.41
C LYS A 112 -7.42 13.39 -12.99
N ILE A 113 -6.10 13.20 -12.92
CA ILE A 113 -5.43 11.99 -13.42
C ILE A 113 -5.84 10.75 -12.62
N GLU A 114 -5.95 10.86 -11.30
CA GLU A 114 -6.44 9.77 -10.46
C GLU A 114 -7.90 9.42 -10.78
N ILE A 115 -8.76 10.42 -10.99
CA ILE A 115 -10.15 10.21 -11.40
C ILE A 115 -10.22 9.48 -12.75
N GLU A 116 -9.40 9.85 -13.72
CA GLU A 116 -9.36 9.17 -15.03
C GLU A 116 -8.92 7.70 -14.89
N LYS A 117 -7.91 7.42 -14.07
CA LYS A 117 -7.48 6.04 -13.78
C LYS A 117 -8.58 5.24 -13.08
N ILE A 118 -9.25 5.84 -12.10
CA ILE A 118 -10.37 5.20 -11.39
C ILE A 118 -11.52 4.90 -12.38
N LYS A 119 -11.88 5.84 -13.22
CA LYS A 119 -12.91 5.63 -14.25
C LYS A 119 -12.54 4.49 -15.21
N LYS A 120 -11.28 4.44 -15.63
CA LYS A 120 -10.79 3.37 -16.52
C LYS A 120 -10.94 1.99 -15.87
N ILE A 121 -10.48 1.83 -14.63
CA ILE A 121 -10.57 0.51 -13.96
C ILE A 121 -12.01 0.11 -13.64
N ILE A 122 -12.86 1.08 -13.27
CA ILE A 122 -14.30 0.83 -13.10
C ILE A 122 -14.91 0.36 -14.41
N SER A 123 -14.60 1.01 -15.55
CA SER A 123 -15.10 0.60 -16.88
C SER A 123 -14.69 -0.82 -17.23
N ILE A 124 -13.44 -1.22 -16.94
CA ILE A 124 -12.99 -2.60 -17.14
C ILE A 124 -13.81 -3.57 -16.27
N ALA A 125 -13.95 -3.27 -14.99
CA ALA A 125 -14.67 -4.14 -14.06
C ALA A 125 -16.18 -4.24 -14.44
N SER A 126 -16.83 -3.13 -14.77
CA SER A 126 -18.24 -3.12 -15.19
C SER A 126 -18.44 -3.93 -16.46
N ASN A 127 -17.58 -3.74 -17.47
CA ASN A 127 -17.69 -4.48 -18.72
C ASN A 127 -17.56 -6.00 -18.51
N VAL A 128 -16.63 -6.43 -17.68
CA VAL A 128 -16.49 -7.86 -17.35
C VAL A 128 -17.70 -8.36 -16.58
N PHE A 129 -18.19 -7.58 -15.60
CA PHE A 129 -19.35 -7.94 -14.80
C PHE A 129 -20.63 -8.05 -15.66
N ASP A 130 -20.88 -7.07 -16.53
CA ASP A 130 -22.05 -7.04 -17.40
C ASP A 130 -22.08 -8.24 -18.38
N ASN A 131 -20.91 -8.76 -18.76
CA ASN A 131 -20.82 -9.92 -19.64
C ASN A 131 -20.70 -11.26 -18.89
N LEU A 132 -20.60 -11.25 -17.58
CA LEU A 132 -20.38 -12.45 -16.76
C LEU A 132 -21.48 -13.50 -16.97
N HIS A 133 -22.74 -13.07 -17.05
CA HIS A 133 -23.91 -13.95 -17.26
C HIS A 133 -23.86 -14.78 -18.54
N LYS A 134 -23.09 -14.37 -19.56
CA LYS A 134 -22.91 -15.10 -20.82
C LYS A 134 -21.98 -16.31 -20.65
N HIS A 135 -21.21 -16.36 -19.59
CA HIS A 135 -20.16 -17.34 -19.35
C HIS A 135 -20.47 -18.28 -18.17
N ILE A 136 -21.33 -17.84 -17.26
CA ILE A 136 -21.78 -18.69 -16.15
C ILE A 136 -22.68 -19.79 -16.69
N LYS A 137 -22.40 -21.03 -16.30
CA LYS A 137 -23.17 -22.22 -16.65
C LYS A 137 -23.63 -22.92 -15.37
N LEU A 138 -24.68 -23.72 -15.51
CA LEU A 138 -25.10 -24.61 -14.44
C LEU A 138 -23.95 -25.56 -14.04
N ASN A 139 -23.81 -25.80 -12.76
CA ASN A 139 -22.77 -26.62 -12.14
C ASN A 139 -21.36 -26.01 -12.18
N MET A 140 -21.20 -24.73 -12.51
CA MET A 140 -19.95 -24.04 -12.20
C MET A 140 -19.88 -23.77 -10.72
N THR A 141 -18.71 -24.02 -10.13
CA THR A 141 -18.43 -23.70 -8.73
C THR A 141 -18.15 -22.20 -8.54
N GLU A 142 -18.26 -21.70 -7.32
CA GLU A 142 -17.91 -20.32 -6.99
C GLU A 142 -16.44 -20.00 -7.33
N ILE A 143 -15.55 -20.97 -7.10
CA ILE A 143 -14.12 -20.86 -7.46
C ILE A 143 -13.95 -20.70 -8.97
N GLU A 144 -14.64 -21.48 -9.79
CA GLU A 144 -14.56 -21.40 -11.25
C GLU A 144 -15.06 -20.03 -11.75
N ILE A 145 -16.16 -19.53 -11.19
CA ILE A 145 -16.72 -18.21 -11.52
C ILE A 145 -15.71 -17.10 -11.17
N CYS A 146 -15.15 -17.13 -9.97
CA CYS A 146 -14.15 -16.15 -9.54
C CYS A 146 -12.89 -16.19 -10.40
N ASN A 147 -12.40 -17.38 -10.73
CA ASN A 147 -11.21 -17.55 -11.57
C ASN A 147 -11.47 -17.07 -13.01
N PHE A 148 -12.66 -17.32 -13.55
CA PHE A 148 -13.07 -16.75 -14.84
C PHE A 148 -13.05 -15.23 -14.78
N PHE A 149 -13.70 -14.63 -13.80
CA PHE A 149 -13.80 -13.17 -13.65
C PHE A 149 -12.40 -12.52 -13.51
N LYS A 150 -11.51 -13.11 -12.70
CA LYS A 150 -10.13 -12.63 -12.55
C LYS A 150 -9.37 -12.66 -13.89
N ARG A 151 -9.49 -13.73 -14.67
CA ARG A 151 -8.85 -13.82 -16.00
C ARG A 151 -9.37 -12.74 -16.94
N GLU A 152 -10.68 -12.54 -16.96
CA GLU A 152 -11.29 -11.51 -17.81
C GLU A 152 -10.85 -10.09 -17.41
N LEU A 153 -10.73 -9.77 -16.12
CA LEU A 153 -10.20 -8.50 -15.68
C LEU A 153 -8.77 -8.25 -16.20
N LEU A 154 -7.89 -9.24 -16.05
CA LEU A 154 -6.52 -9.15 -16.56
C LEU A 154 -6.47 -9.04 -18.08
N SER A 155 -7.28 -9.81 -18.80
CA SER A 155 -7.35 -9.79 -20.27
C SER A 155 -7.89 -8.45 -20.79
N ASN A 156 -8.71 -7.75 -20.03
CA ASN A 156 -9.22 -6.41 -20.35
C ASN A 156 -8.34 -5.26 -19.85
N GLY A 157 -7.14 -5.56 -19.33
CA GLY A 157 -6.10 -4.59 -19.00
C GLY A 157 -6.05 -4.14 -17.55
N ALA A 158 -6.59 -4.91 -16.62
CA ALA A 158 -6.26 -4.74 -15.21
C ALA A 158 -4.84 -5.26 -14.92
N ASP A 159 -4.07 -4.53 -14.12
CA ASP A 159 -2.71 -4.93 -13.79
C ASP A 159 -2.67 -6.13 -12.82
N HIS A 160 -3.64 -6.21 -11.94
CA HIS A 160 -3.80 -7.32 -10.99
C HIS A 160 -5.22 -7.34 -10.41
N THR A 161 -5.59 -8.45 -9.78
CA THR A 161 -6.87 -8.59 -9.08
C THR A 161 -6.61 -8.78 -7.58
N LEU A 162 -7.37 -8.06 -6.78
CA LEU A 162 -7.35 -8.19 -5.33
C LEU A 162 -8.29 -9.33 -4.87
N TYR A 163 -8.59 -9.33 -3.57
CA TYR A 163 -9.58 -10.23 -3.00
C TYR A 163 -10.92 -10.13 -3.75
N MET A 164 -11.51 -11.27 -4.00
CA MET A 164 -12.82 -11.39 -4.65
C MET A 164 -13.62 -12.45 -3.93
N SER A 165 -14.82 -12.09 -3.52
CA SER A 165 -15.79 -13.02 -2.95
C SER A 165 -16.81 -13.41 -4.00
N CYS A 166 -17.26 -14.64 -3.93
CA CYS A 166 -18.43 -15.15 -4.63
C CYS A 166 -19.18 -16.04 -3.65
N ALA A 167 -20.46 -15.81 -3.52
CA ALA A 167 -21.31 -16.60 -2.66
C ALA A 167 -22.57 -17.00 -3.43
N SER A 168 -22.96 -18.23 -3.29
CA SER A 168 -24.19 -18.79 -3.87
C SER A 168 -24.96 -19.58 -2.80
N GLY A 169 -26.25 -19.74 -2.99
CA GLY A 169 -27.09 -20.47 -2.07
C GLY A 169 -28.56 -20.42 -2.45
N ASN A 170 -29.37 -21.17 -1.72
CA ASN A 170 -30.81 -21.17 -1.93
C ASN A 170 -31.38 -19.78 -1.56
N GLY A 171 -31.97 -19.11 -2.55
CA GLY A 171 -32.47 -17.74 -2.40
C GLY A 171 -31.46 -16.62 -2.72
N GLY A 172 -30.31 -16.97 -3.31
CA GLY A 172 -29.30 -16.05 -3.82
C GLY A 172 -27.91 -16.27 -3.25
N TYR A 173 -27.70 -16.02 -1.97
CA TYR A 173 -26.45 -16.28 -1.28
C TYR A 173 -26.70 -16.67 0.17
N ASP A 174 -25.80 -17.44 0.76
CA ASP A 174 -25.89 -17.91 2.14
C ASP A 174 -24.92 -17.22 3.10
N GLN A 175 -23.93 -16.48 2.57
CA GLN A 175 -22.93 -15.74 3.32
C GLN A 175 -22.65 -14.38 2.68
N ILE A 176 -22.41 -13.36 3.51
CA ILE A 176 -22.11 -12.00 3.03
C ILE A 176 -20.63 -11.83 2.71
N ILE A 177 -19.76 -12.43 3.52
CA ILE A 177 -18.30 -12.38 3.37
C ILE A 177 -17.78 -13.80 3.45
N CYS A 178 -17.26 -14.31 2.33
CA CYS A 178 -16.71 -15.67 2.27
C CYS A 178 -15.66 -15.77 1.16
N ASP A 179 -14.78 -16.72 1.31
CA ASP A 179 -13.97 -17.18 0.19
C ASP A 179 -14.81 -18.05 -0.73
N PRO A 180 -14.58 -17.99 -2.05
CA PRO A 180 -15.26 -18.86 -3.00
C PRO A 180 -15.04 -20.33 -2.69
N SER A 181 -16.10 -21.11 -2.77
CA SER A 181 -16.11 -22.54 -2.44
C SER A 181 -16.33 -23.42 -3.68
N GLU A 182 -16.27 -24.74 -3.46
CA GLU A 182 -16.56 -25.76 -4.48
C GLU A 182 -18.08 -26.02 -4.67
N LYS A 183 -18.92 -25.16 -4.14
CA LYS A 183 -20.38 -25.23 -4.37
C LYS A 183 -20.72 -24.97 -5.81
#